data_780d872e3798a734371880602cfe1ace
#
_entry.id   780d872e3798a734371880602cfe1ace
#
_cell.length_a   1.000
_cell.length_b   1.000
_cell.length_c   1.000
_cell.angle_alpha   90.00
_cell.angle_beta   90.00
_cell.angle_gamma   90.00
#
_symmetry.space_group_name_H-M   'P 1'
#
loop_
_entity.id
_entity.type
_entity.pdbx_description
1 polymer ?
#
loop_
_entity_poly.entity_id
_entity_poly.type
_entity_poly.pdbx_seq_one_letter_code
_entity_poly.pdbx_strand_id
1 'polypeptide(L)'
;MKSLNKLRNKVEEDSVVVEDLSDQLSKSIDLHFESRNKKELKRVDGFHPSYTNQCARYWVYLFRGVEVENTFAPQTHRIFDNGHAVHDRIYSYLSSMGILLKEEIPISYDDPPISGTADGIIEFHGEKLIELKSISDAGFAYRKVYNKPKDDHVRQAQIYMKCLDLDSGFVIYENKNNQEILPIYMERDDKFIEKLFTKYNKIHKSFIDDVLPVRPYKSINSKQCVSCNAKDFCWADPDLGKRI
;
A
#
# COMPACT_ATOMS: atom_id res chain seq x y z
N MET A 1 -37.47 33.89 36.99
CA MET A 1 -36.74 32.60 37.14
C MET A 1 -37.32 31.44 36.33
N LYS A 2 -38.63 31.25 36.15
CA LYS A 2 -39.22 30.16 35.37
C LYS A 2 -38.91 30.19 33.85
N SER A 3 -38.67 31.34 33.27
CA SER A 3 -38.41 31.49 31.83
C SER A 3 -36.97 31.05 31.40
N LEU A 4 -35.97 31.34 32.25
CA LEU A 4 -34.57 30.99 31.98
C LEU A 4 -34.33 29.45 32.08
N ASN A 5 -34.98 28.77 33.02
CA ASN A 5 -34.88 27.32 33.14
C ASN A 5 -35.50 26.62 31.91
N LYS A 6 -36.58 27.19 31.35
CA LYS A 6 -37.23 26.59 30.18
C LYS A 6 -36.37 26.74 28.91
N LEU A 7 -35.65 27.85 28.79
CA LEU A 7 -34.68 28.08 27.71
C LEU A 7 -33.45 27.17 27.88
N ARG A 8 -32.94 27.03 29.10
CA ARG A 8 -31.79 26.16 29.38
C ARG A 8 -32.10 24.70 29.09
N ASN A 9 -33.24 24.18 29.51
CA ASN A 9 -33.67 22.80 29.23
C ASN A 9 -33.86 22.58 27.72
N LYS A 10 -34.39 23.58 26.97
CA LYS A 10 -34.51 23.46 25.51
C LYS A 10 -33.19 23.46 24.80
N VAL A 11 -32.21 24.23 25.27
CA VAL A 11 -30.83 24.24 24.69
C VAL A 11 -30.12 22.92 24.99
N GLU A 12 -30.33 22.35 26.20
CA GLU A 12 -29.77 21.04 26.57
C GLU A 12 -30.42 19.88 25.77
N GLU A 13 -31.73 19.90 25.53
CA GLU A 13 -32.44 18.93 24.67
C GLU A 13 -32.01 19.07 23.21
N ASP A 14 -31.90 20.28 22.66
CA ASP A 14 -31.46 20.51 21.28
C ASP A 14 -29.98 20.09 21.07
N SER A 15 -29.10 20.29 22.06
CA SER A 15 -27.70 19.87 21.99
C SER A 15 -27.53 18.35 22.03
N VAL A 16 -28.31 17.66 22.84
CA VAL A 16 -28.28 16.17 22.91
C VAL A 16 -28.79 15.56 21.60
N VAL A 17 -29.84 16.11 21.00
CA VAL A 17 -30.35 15.64 19.70
C VAL A 17 -29.36 15.85 18.57
N VAL A 18 -28.65 16.99 18.55
CA VAL A 18 -27.62 17.28 17.53
C VAL A 18 -26.41 16.36 17.68
N GLU A 19 -25.99 16.08 18.92
CA GLU A 19 -24.88 15.15 19.20
C GLU A 19 -25.25 13.71 18.78
N ASP A 20 -26.44 13.24 19.08
CA ASP A 20 -26.92 11.93 18.64
C ASP A 20 -27.01 11.80 17.12
N LEU A 21 -27.46 12.80 16.38
CA LEU A 21 -27.49 12.80 14.92
C LEU A 21 -26.10 12.85 14.31
N SER A 22 -25.17 13.53 14.91
CA SER A 22 -23.77 13.56 14.46
C SER A 22 -23.12 12.18 14.61
N ASP A 23 -23.34 11.52 15.74
CA ASP A 23 -22.87 10.17 16.00
C ASP A 23 -23.51 9.15 15.04
N GLN A 24 -24.82 9.26 14.80
CA GLN A 24 -25.52 8.40 13.84
C GLN A 24 -24.98 8.55 12.43
N LEU A 25 -24.72 9.78 11.97
CA LEU A 25 -24.14 10.04 10.66
C LEU A 25 -22.72 9.46 10.58
N SER A 26 -21.89 9.69 11.58
CA SER A 26 -20.52 9.15 11.64
C SER A 26 -20.51 7.62 11.55
N LYS A 27 -21.35 6.94 12.35
CA LYS A 27 -21.50 5.48 12.29
C LYS A 27 -22.01 5.00 10.93
N SER A 28 -22.96 5.72 10.32
CA SER A 28 -23.49 5.36 9.00
C SER A 28 -22.42 5.45 7.91
N ILE A 29 -21.54 6.46 7.97
CA ILE A 29 -20.39 6.59 7.08
C ILE A 29 -19.43 5.41 7.29
N ASP A 30 -19.11 5.05 8.53
CA ASP A 30 -18.19 3.95 8.80
C ASP A 30 -18.77 2.60 8.34
N LEU A 31 -20.05 2.33 8.58
CA LEU A 31 -20.75 1.13 8.07
C LEU A 31 -20.72 1.02 6.56
N HIS A 32 -20.84 2.16 5.83
CA HIS A 32 -20.70 2.17 4.38
C HIS A 32 -19.31 1.67 3.95
N PHE A 33 -18.24 2.09 4.62
CA PHE A 33 -16.90 1.63 4.31
C PHE A 33 -16.65 0.19 4.74
N GLU A 34 -17.19 -0.25 5.86
CA GLU A 34 -17.14 -1.66 6.31
C GLU A 34 -17.80 -2.60 5.28
N SER A 35 -18.90 -2.17 4.65
CA SER A 35 -19.57 -2.94 3.61
C SER A 35 -18.72 -3.17 2.35
N ARG A 36 -17.66 -2.39 2.15
CA ARG A 36 -16.69 -2.56 1.06
C ARG A 36 -15.70 -3.70 1.30
N ASN A 37 -15.61 -4.21 2.54
CA ASN A 37 -14.77 -5.36 2.86
C ASN A 37 -15.31 -6.60 2.16
N LYS A 38 -14.47 -7.21 1.33
CA LYS A 38 -14.79 -8.44 0.61
C LYS A 38 -13.96 -9.58 1.16
N LYS A 39 -14.60 -10.71 1.42
CA LYS A 39 -13.91 -11.99 1.64
C LYS A 39 -13.59 -12.58 0.27
N GLU A 40 -12.47 -12.19 -0.29
CA GLU A 40 -11.99 -12.77 -1.56
C GLU A 40 -10.76 -13.64 -1.29
N LEU A 41 -10.84 -14.90 -1.72
CA LEU A 41 -9.69 -15.77 -1.89
C LEU A 41 -8.87 -15.22 -3.08
N LYS A 42 -7.79 -14.51 -2.82
CA LYS A 42 -6.86 -14.10 -3.87
C LYS A 42 -5.64 -15.01 -3.87
N ARG A 43 -5.71 -16.07 -4.68
CA ARG A 43 -4.48 -16.68 -5.18
C ARG A 43 -3.79 -15.66 -6.09
N VAL A 44 -2.49 -15.47 -5.88
CA VAL A 44 -1.66 -14.63 -6.75
C VAL A 44 -0.81 -15.52 -7.65
N ASP A 45 -0.63 -15.09 -8.90
CA ASP A 45 0.19 -15.80 -9.87
C ASP A 45 1.62 -15.22 -9.95
N GLY A 46 1.87 -14.09 -9.29
CA GLY A 46 3.17 -13.43 -9.24
C GLY A 46 3.37 -12.56 -8.01
N PHE A 47 4.61 -12.15 -7.81
CA PHE A 47 4.94 -11.16 -6.79
C PHE A 47 4.41 -9.78 -7.20
N HIS A 48 3.68 -9.14 -6.30
CA HIS A 48 3.21 -7.76 -6.51
C HIS A 48 4.24 -6.76 -5.95
N PRO A 49 4.78 -5.87 -6.78
CA PRO A 49 5.81 -4.91 -6.34
C PRO A 49 5.40 -4.03 -5.16
N SER A 50 4.11 -3.71 -5.01
CA SER A 50 3.58 -2.96 -3.86
C SER A 50 3.69 -3.72 -2.52
N TYR A 51 3.90 -5.04 -2.52
CA TYR A 51 4.00 -5.88 -1.31
C TYR A 51 5.44 -6.30 -0.98
N THR A 52 6.45 -5.56 -1.43
CA THR A 52 7.88 -5.92 -1.27
C THR A 52 8.34 -6.10 0.18
N ASN A 53 7.59 -5.59 1.17
CA ASN A 53 7.90 -5.70 2.60
C ASN A 53 7.42 -7.01 3.24
N GLN A 54 6.67 -7.83 2.51
CA GLN A 54 6.11 -9.06 3.07
C GLN A 54 7.19 -10.13 3.28
N CYS A 55 6.98 -10.98 4.29
CA CYS A 55 7.90 -12.08 4.57
C CYS A 55 7.71 -13.24 3.58
N ALA A 56 8.72 -14.13 3.47
CA ALA A 56 8.68 -15.26 2.55
C ALA A 56 7.46 -16.18 2.76
N ARG A 57 7.05 -16.42 4.02
CA ARG A 57 5.88 -17.25 4.33
C ARG A 57 4.59 -16.65 3.80
N TYR A 58 4.43 -15.32 3.94
CA TYR A 58 3.25 -14.63 3.44
C TYR A 58 3.08 -14.84 1.94
N TRP A 59 4.17 -14.71 1.16
CA TRP A 59 4.14 -14.98 -0.27
C TRP A 59 3.75 -16.41 -0.61
N VAL A 60 4.32 -17.40 0.10
CA VAL A 60 3.94 -18.81 -0.11
C VAL A 60 2.47 -19.04 0.22
N TYR A 61 1.91 -18.39 1.23
CA TYR A 61 0.46 -18.45 1.51
C TYR A 61 -0.37 -17.87 0.39
N LEU A 62 0.01 -16.72 -0.17
CA LEU A 62 -0.69 -16.12 -1.30
C LEU A 62 -0.64 -17.01 -2.55
N PHE A 63 0.52 -17.58 -2.89
CA PHE A 63 0.66 -18.52 -3.99
C PHE A 63 -0.17 -19.79 -3.79
N ARG A 64 -0.31 -20.26 -2.56
CA ARG A 64 -1.16 -21.41 -2.21
C ARG A 64 -2.65 -21.07 -2.19
N GLY A 65 -3.02 -19.82 -2.30
CA GLY A 65 -4.40 -19.37 -2.19
C GLY A 65 -4.98 -19.58 -0.79
N VAL A 66 -4.14 -19.45 0.25
CA VAL A 66 -4.63 -19.46 1.64
C VAL A 66 -5.57 -18.28 1.85
N GLU A 67 -6.74 -18.55 2.37
CA GLU A 67 -7.73 -17.52 2.69
C GLU A 67 -7.19 -16.58 3.77
N VAL A 68 -6.99 -15.35 3.40
CA VAL A 68 -6.62 -14.27 4.33
C VAL A 68 -7.73 -13.23 4.31
N GLU A 69 -8.25 -12.91 5.47
CA GLU A 69 -9.28 -11.87 5.58
C GLU A 69 -8.66 -10.49 5.32
N ASN A 70 -8.99 -9.89 4.19
CA ASN A 70 -8.67 -8.50 3.89
C ASN A 70 -9.77 -7.57 4.42
N THR A 71 -9.92 -7.53 5.74
CA THR A 71 -10.82 -6.58 6.40
C THR A 71 -10.05 -5.33 6.79
N PHE A 72 -10.48 -4.21 6.27
CA PHE A 72 -9.89 -2.91 6.58
C PHE A 72 -10.84 -2.08 7.43
N ALA A 73 -10.29 -1.34 8.39
CA ALA A 73 -11.07 -0.34 9.11
C ALA A 73 -11.58 0.74 8.12
N PRO A 74 -12.74 1.36 8.40
CA PRO A 74 -13.32 2.41 7.56
C PRO A 74 -12.32 3.52 7.18
N GLN A 75 -11.49 3.94 8.14
CA GLN A 75 -10.44 4.93 7.89
C GLN A 75 -9.41 4.46 6.85
N THR A 76 -9.08 3.15 6.83
CA THR A 76 -8.11 2.61 5.86
C THR A 76 -8.65 2.69 4.44
N HIS A 77 -9.95 2.41 4.23
CA HIS A 77 -10.60 2.60 2.94
C HIS A 77 -10.53 4.06 2.48
N ARG A 78 -10.80 5.03 3.38
CA ARG A 78 -10.68 6.46 3.08
C ARG A 78 -9.25 6.87 2.72
N ILE A 79 -8.24 6.23 3.33
CA ILE A 79 -6.83 6.44 2.97
C ILE A 79 -6.54 5.94 1.56
N PHE A 80 -7.09 4.79 1.17
CA PHE A 80 -6.95 4.26 -0.20
C PHE A 80 -7.64 5.18 -1.22
N ASP A 81 -8.87 5.61 -0.95
CA ASP A 81 -9.60 6.54 -1.83
C ASP A 81 -8.84 7.86 -2.02
N ASN A 82 -8.25 8.39 -0.93
CA ASN A 82 -7.37 9.57 -1.04
C ASN A 82 -6.13 9.29 -1.89
N GLY A 83 -5.57 8.07 -1.81
CA GLY A 83 -4.45 7.65 -2.68
C GLY A 83 -4.82 7.72 -4.16
N HIS A 84 -5.96 7.15 -4.56
CA HIS A 84 -6.47 7.22 -5.93
C HIS A 84 -6.70 8.65 -6.39
N ALA A 85 -7.35 9.48 -5.58
CA ALA A 85 -7.58 10.89 -5.91
C ALA A 85 -6.27 11.69 -6.10
N VAL A 86 -5.19 11.31 -5.41
CA VAL A 86 -3.86 11.89 -5.62
C VAL A 86 -3.29 11.48 -6.98
N HIS A 87 -3.41 10.20 -7.37
CA HIS A 87 -2.97 9.71 -8.67
C HIS A 87 -3.69 10.48 -9.79
N ASP A 88 -5.02 10.52 -9.78
CA ASP A 88 -5.83 11.22 -10.77
C ASP A 88 -5.41 12.69 -10.92
N ARG A 89 -5.17 13.36 -9.80
CA ARG A 89 -4.75 14.77 -9.79
C ARG A 89 -3.35 14.97 -10.38
N ILE A 90 -2.38 14.12 -10.01
CA ILE A 90 -1.01 14.21 -10.53
C ILE A 90 -1.00 13.87 -12.03
N TYR A 91 -1.74 12.85 -12.48
CA TYR A 91 -1.88 12.55 -13.91
C TYR A 91 -2.47 13.73 -14.69
N SER A 92 -3.48 14.41 -14.14
CA SER A 92 -4.04 15.62 -14.75
C SER A 92 -3.01 16.73 -14.91
N TYR A 93 -2.14 16.93 -13.91
CA TYR A 93 -1.05 17.93 -14.00
C TYR A 93 -0.03 17.55 -15.07
N LEU A 94 0.47 16.32 -15.05
CA LEU A 94 1.47 15.83 -16.00
C LEU A 94 0.94 15.81 -17.44
N SER A 95 -0.34 15.47 -17.62
CA SER A 95 -1.04 15.55 -18.90
C SER A 95 -1.19 17.00 -19.38
N SER A 96 -1.55 17.91 -18.49
CA SER A 96 -1.67 19.36 -18.83
C SER A 96 -0.31 19.98 -19.19
N MET A 97 0.79 19.44 -18.63
CA MET A 97 2.16 19.82 -19.02
C MET A 97 2.58 19.18 -20.35
N GLY A 98 1.81 18.25 -20.90
CA GLY A 98 2.12 17.53 -22.13
C GLY A 98 3.26 16.50 -21.99
N ILE A 99 3.57 16.05 -20.78
CA ILE A 99 4.67 15.11 -20.51
C ILE A 99 4.21 13.70 -20.10
N LEU A 100 2.95 13.49 -19.74
CA LEU A 100 2.44 12.16 -19.44
C LEU A 100 2.33 11.31 -20.71
N LEU A 101 3.04 10.19 -20.78
CA LEU A 101 2.98 9.28 -21.91
C LEU A 101 2.00 8.13 -21.67
N LYS A 102 2.03 7.54 -20.47
CA LYS A 102 1.17 6.41 -20.10
C LYS A 102 0.88 6.46 -18.61
N GLU A 103 -0.30 6.00 -18.23
CA GLU A 103 -0.73 5.82 -16.85
C GLU A 103 -1.24 4.38 -16.65
N GLU A 104 -1.24 3.88 -15.39
CA GLU A 104 -1.75 2.56 -14.98
C GLU A 104 -1.27 1.42 -15.88
N ILE A 105 0.06 1.26 -16.02
CA ILE A 105 0.68 0.34 -16.96
C ILE A 105 0.74 -1.07 -16.37
N PRO A 106 0.02 -2.06 -16.90
CA PRO A 106 0.16 -3.44 -16.45
C PRO A 106 1.56 -3.96 -16.75
N ILE A 107 2.17 -4.59 -15.77
CA ILE A 107 3.49 -5.22 -15.89
C ILE A 107 3.42 -6.71 -15.61
N SER A 108 4.26 -7.47 -16.29
CA SER A 108 4.53 -8.87 -16.02
C SER A 108 6.00 -9.19 -16.21
N TYR A 109 6.49 -10.19 -15.47
CA TYR A 109 7.84 -10.74 -15.61
C TYR A 109 7.80 -12.22 -15.25
N ASP A 110 8.54 -13.06 -15.95
CA ASP A 110 8.38 -14.52 -15.83
C ASP A 110 9.24 -15.16 -14.74
N ASP A 111 10.47 -14.68 -14.56
CA ASP A 111 11.43 -15.30 -13.64
C ASP A 111 12.22 -14.25 -12.82
N PRO A 112 11.81 -14.01 -11.56
CA PRO A 112 10.65 -14.54 -10.84
C PRO A 112 9.30 -14.08 -11.42
N PRO A 113 8.21 -14.84 -11.18
CA PRO A 113 6.91 -14.40 -11.65
C PRO A 113 6.49 -13.10 -10.92
N ILE A 114 6.34 -12.02 -11.67
CA ILE A 114 5.92 -10.71 -11.14
C ILE A 114 4.71 -10.25 -11.92
N SER A 115 3.74 -9.67 -11.24
CA SER A 115 2.58 -9.03 -11.84
C SER A 115 2.19 -7.78 -11.05
N GLY A 116 1.66 -6.77 -11.71
CA GLY A 116 1.24 -5.55 -11.07
C GLY A 116 0.91 -4.45 -12.07
N THR A 117 0.80 -3.23 -11.55
CA THR A 117 0.55 -2.03 -12.36
C THR A 117 1.53 -0.95 -11.91
N ALA A 118 2.27 -0.39 -12.85
CA ALA A 118 3.12 0.77 -12.61
C ALA A 118 2.30 2.05 -12.78
N ASP A 119 2.56 3.05 -11.95
CA ASP A 119 1.75 4.26 -11.97
C ASP A 119 1.84 5.01 -13.30
N GLY A 120 3.03 5.13 -13.91
CA GLY A 120 3.09 5.73 -15.25
C GLY A 120 4.49 5.95 -15.82
N ILE A 121 4.51 6.48 -17.05
CA ILE A 121 5.71 6.91 -17.76
C ILE A 121 5.50 8.36 -18.22
N ILE A 122 6.52 9.18 -18.03
CA ILE A 122 6.57 10.55 -18.51
C ILE A 122 7.75 10.76 -19.49
N GLU A 123 7.59 11.72 -20.40
CA GLU A 123 8.70 12.27 -21.19
C GLU A 123 9.33 13.43 -20.43
N PHE A 124 10.49 13.20 -19.83
CA PHE A 124 11.24 14.22 -19.12
C PHE A 124 12.75 13.95 -19.25
N HIS A 125 13.39 14.56 -20.25
CA HIS A 125 14.76 14.21 -20.67
C HIS A 125 14.91 12.72 -20.98
N GLY A 126 14.01 12.19 -21.81
CA GLY A 126 13.79 10.79 -22.10
C GLY A 126 12.71 10.15 -21.20
N GLU A 127 12.29 8.95 -21.56
CA GLU A 127 11.24 8.23 -20.82
C GLU A 127 11.66 7.95 -19.38
N LYS A 128 10.79 8.27 -18.43
CA LYS A 128 11.00 8.09 -16.99
C LYS A 128 9.80 7.40 -16.36
N LEU A 129 10.09 6.40 -15.53
CA LEU A 129 9.08 5.87 -14.62
C LEU A 129 8.61 6.96 -13.65
N ILE A 130 7.33 6.98 -13.32
CA ILE A 130 6.81 7.65 -12.14
C ILE A 130 6.19 6.64 -11.19
N GLU A 131 6.45 6.81 -9.90
CA GLU A 131 5.83 6.09 -8.78
C GLU A 131 5.25 7.13 -7.83
N LEU A 132 3.93 7.16 -7.68
CA LEU A 132 3.20 8.20 -6.95
C LEU A 132 2.90 7.77 -5.52
N LYS A 133 3.16 8.61 -4.55
CA LYS A 133 2.91 8.29 -3.13
C LYS A 133 2.37 9.49 -2.36
N SER A 134 1.21 9.30 -1.74
CA SER A 134 0.64 10.24 -0.78
C SER A 134 1.10 9.88 0.63
N ILE A 135 1.81 10.79 1.32
CA ILE A 135 2.40 10.54 2.63
C ILE A 135 2.06 11.62 3.65
N SER A 136 2.20 11.29 4.94
CA SER A 136 2.01 12.25 6.03
C SER A 136 3.08 13.34 6.02
N ASP A 137 2.78 14.49 6.64
CA ASP A 137 3.71 15.61 6.78
C ASP A 137 5.07 15.20 7.37
N ALA A 138 5.08 14.42 8.46
CA ALA A 138 6.32 13.91 9.05
C ALA A 138 7.12 13.01 8.08
N GLY A 139 6.43 12.15 7.33
CA GLY A 139 7.05 11.32 6.29
C GLY A 139 7.61 12.17 5.16
N PHE A 140 6.92 13.19 4.73
CA PHE A 140 7.33 14.13 3.69
C PHE A 140 8.55 14.94 4.11
N ALA A 141 8.53 15.55 5.30
CA ALA A 141 9.65 16.31 5.85
C ALA A 141 10.94 15.47 5.90
N TYR A 142 10.83 14.21 6.34
CA TYR A 142 11.98 13.29 6.33
C TYR A 142 12.52 13.07 4.90
N ARG A 143 11.64 12.82 3.90
CA ARG A 143 12.08 12.62 2.50
C ARG A 143 12.74 13.87 1.94
N LYS A 144 12.19 15.04 2.24
CA LYS A 144 12.71 16.35 1.81
C LYS A 144 14.12 16.61 2.36
N VAL A 145 14.36 16.30 3.65
CA VAL A 145 15.66 16.49 4.30
C VAL A 145 16.72 15.55 3.72
N TYR A 146 16.40 14.28 3.56
CA TYR A 146 17.38 13.26 3.14
C TYR A 146 17.42 13.02 1.64
N ASN A 147 16.51 13.61 0.87
CA ASN A 147 16.35 13.40 -0.57
C ASN A 147 16.38 11.91 -0.96
N LYS A 148 15.73 11.06 -0.16
CA LYS A 148 15.75 9.61 -0.33
C LYS A 148 14.34 9.03 -0.23
N PRO A 149 13.89 8.21 -1.22
CA PRO A 149 12.64 7.51 -1.12
C PRO A 149 12.66 6.46 0.02
N LYS A 150 11.48 6.01 0.42
CA LYS A 150 11.35 4.90 1.36
C LYS A 150 11.78 3.60 0.70
N ASP A 151 12.45 2.72 1.44
CA ASP A 151 13.07 1.50 0.88
C ASP A 151 12.08 0.57 0.17
N ASP A 152 10.81 0.52 0.59
CA ASP A 152 9.78 -0.24 -0.12
C ASP A 152 9.38 0.40 -1.45
N HIS A 153 9.30 1.73 -1.53
CA HIS A 153 9.04 2.45 -2.77
C HIS A 153 10.23 2.35 -3.73
N VAL A 154 11.48 2.36 -3.21
CA VAL A 154 12.67 2.07 -4.02
C VAL A 154 12.56 0.67 -4.64
N ARG A 155 12.25 -0.36 -3.84
CA ARG A 155 12.10 -1.73 -4.37
C ARG A 155 11.02 -1.82 -5.43
N GLN A 156 9.88 -1.19 -5.20
CA GLN A 156 8.76 -1.15 -6.14
C GLN A 156 9.17 -0.50 -7.46
N ALA A 157 9.73 0.71 -7.42
CA ALA A 157 10.17 1.44 -8.61
C ALA A 157 11.28 0.71 -9.36
N GLN A 158 12.25 0.09 -8.68
CA GLN A 158 13.31 -0.70 -9.31
C GLN A 158 12.76 -1.90 -10.08
N ILE A 159 11.77 -2.60 -9.52
CA ILE A 159 11.09 -3.71 -10.21
C ILE A 159 10.37 -3.18 -11.46
N TYR A 160 9.64 -2.07 -11.34
CA TYR A 160 8.93 -1.49 -12.48
C TYR A 160 9.87 -1.02 -13.59
N MET A 161 10.97 -0.35 -13.24
CA MET A 161 11.99 0.03 -14.23
C MET A 161 12.55 -1.19 -14.96
N LYS A 162 12.77 -2.32 -14.25
CA LYS A 162 13.22 -3.55 -14.89
C LYS A 162 12.18 -4.16 -15.81
N CYS A 163 10.94 -4.24 -15.38
CA CYS A 163 9.86 -4.83 -16.19
C CYS A 163 9.52 -4.00 -17.44
N LEU A 164 9.69 -2.68 -17.36
CA LEU A 164 9.39 -1.73 -18.45
C LEU A 164 10.63 -1.34 -19.27
N ASP A 165 11.80 -1.88 -18.93
CA ASP A 165 13.12 -1.57 -19.54
C ASP A 165 13.43 -0.07 -19.55
N LEU A 166 13.17 0.59 -18.42
CA LEU A 166 13.48 2.01 -18.21
C LEU A 166 14.77 2.15 -17.38
N ASP A 167 15.63 3.09 -17.73
CA ASP A 167 16.90 3.33 -17.06
C ASP A 167 16.79 4.18 -15.80
N SER A 168 15.69 4.92 -15.65
CA SER A 168 15.51 5.83 -14.53
C SER A 168 14.05 6.22 -14.31
N GLY A 169 13.78 6.86 -13.18
CA GLY A 169 12.44 7.32 -12.84
C GLY A 169 12.41 8.25 -11.65
N PHE A 170 11.21 8.58 -11.24
CA PHE A 170 10.93 9.40 -10.07
C PHE A 170 9.99 8.69 -9.12
N VAL A 171 10.28 8.76 -7.80
CA VAL A 171 9.26 8.58 -6.79
C VAL A 171 8.72 9.95 -6.42
N ILE A 172 7.47 10.21 -6.74
CA ILE A 172 6.83 11.51 -6.52
C ILE A 172 5.97 11.42 -5.27
N TYR A 173 6.35 12.16 -4.25
CA TYR A 173 5.60 12.28 -3.01
C TYR A 173 4.68 13.48 -3.03
N GLU A 174 3.43 13.28 -2.60
CA GLU A 174 2.55 14.37 -2.21
C GLU A 174 2.35 14.37 -0.68
N ASN A 175 2.52 15.52 -0.06
CA ASN A 175 2.20 15.73 1.35
C ASN A 175 0.68 15.82 1.52
N LYS A 176 0.08 14.88 2.25
CA LYS A 176 -1.37 14.84 2.51
C LYS A 176 -1.94 16.09 3.17
N ASN A 177 -1.11 16.85 3.89
CA ASN A 177 -1.55 17.95 4.73
C ASN A 177 -1.60 19.29 3.98
N ASN A 178 -0.69 19.49 3.01
CA ASN A 178 -0.56 20.79 2.33
C ASN A 178 -0.39 20.66 0.80
N GLN A 179 -0.44 19.43 0.24
CA GLN A 179 -0.31 19.11 -1.19
C GLN A 179 1.04 19.52 -1.80
N GLU A 180 2.07 19.74 -0.99
CA GLU A 180 3.43 19.95 -1.48
C GLU A 180 3.92 18.71 -2.22
N ILE A 181 4.56 18.89 -3.37
CA ILE A 181 5.04 17.80 -4.24
C ILE A 181 6.55 17.73 -4.18
N LEU A 182 7.09 16.52 -4.02
CA LEU A 182 8.53 16.24 -3.96
C LEU A 182 8.87 15.07 -4.90
N PRO A 183 9.34 15.34 -6.13
CA PRO A 183 9.92 14.30 -6.98
C PRO A 183 11.33 13.95 -6.50
N ILE A 184 11.62 12.67 -6.34
CA ILE A 184 12.97 12.19 -6.03
C ILE A 184 13.42 11.29 -7.18
N TYR A 185 14.45 11.72 -7.89
CA TYR A 185 15.04 10.99 -9.00
C TYR A 185 15.79 9.75 -8.53
N MET A 186 15.77 8.70 -9.33
CA MET A 186 16.56 7.48 -9.12
C MET A 186 16.89 6.81 -10.44
N GLU A 187 18.06 6.18 -10.47
CA GLU A 187 18.51 5.33 -11.58
C GLU A 187 18.19 3.87 -11.30
N ARG A 188 18.06 3.06 -12.36
CA ARG A 188 17.94 1.61 -12.25
C ARG A 188 19.24 1.01 -11.73
N ASP A 189 19.15 0.20 -10.70
CA ASP A 189 20.28 -0.57 -10.14
C ASP A 189 20.08 -2.06 -10.43
N ASP A 190 20.63 -2.55 -11.52
CA ASP A 190 20.49 -3.95 -11.91
C ASP A 190 21.09 -4.91 -10.88
N LYS A 191 22.15 -4.51 -10.15
CA LYS A 191 22.72 -5.35 -9.08
C LYS A 191 21.79 -5.47 -7.88
N PHE A 192 21.10 -4.41 -7.55
CA PHE A 192 20.06 -4.42 -6.51
C PHE A 192 18.88 -5.30 -6.94
N ILE A 193 18.44 -5.17 -8.19
CA ILE A 193 17.33 -5.95 -8.78
C ILE A 193 17.67 -7.44 -8.80
N GLU A 194 18.87 -7.82 -9.23
CA GLU A 194 19.32 -9.23 -9.23
C GLU A 194 19.26 -9.87 -7.83
N LYS A 195 19.69 -9.15 -6.79
CA LYS A 195 19.59 -9.63 -5.41
C LYS A 195 18.13 -9.82 -4.98
N LEU A 196 17.26 -8.90 -5.38
CA LEU A 196 15.83 -8.96 -5.07
C LEU A 196 15.16 -10.12 -5.81
N PHE A 197 15.45 -10.31 -7.10
CA PHE A 197 14.93 -11.39 -7.92
C PHE A 197 15.44 -12.77 -7.44
N THR A 198 16.71 -12.85 -7.08
CA THR A 198 17.26 -14.07 -6.44
C THR A 198 16.48 -14.44 -5.16
N LYS A 199 16.11 -13.43 -4.34
CA LYS A 199 15.27 -13.67 -3.17
C LYS A 199 13.87 -14.14 -3.55
N TYR A 200 13.25 -13.55 -4.56
CA TYR A 200 11.92 -13.94 -5.03
C TYR A 200 11.93 -15.35 -5.62
N ASN A 201 12.95 -15.71 -6.41
CA ASN A 201 13.12 -17.06 -6.94
C ASN A 201 13.24 -18.11 -5.85
N LYS A 202 13.98 -17.83 -4.76
CA LYS A 202 14.05 -18.72 -3.59
C LYS A 202 12.67 -18.89 -2.91
N ILE A 203 11.89 -17.83 -2.81
CA ILE A 203 10.55 -17.91 -2.24
C ILE A 203 9.61 -18.68 -3.17
N HIS A 204 9.64 -18.42 -4.47
CA HIS A 204 8.83 -19.13 -5.46
C HIS A 204 9.20 -20.62 -5.51
N LYS A 205 10.51 -20.94 -5.46
CA LYS A 205 10.96 -22.34 -5.33
C LYS A 205 10.39 -23.01 -4.09
N SER A 206 10.35 -22.34 -2.94
CA SER A 206 9.74 -22.88 -1.73
C SER A 206 8.25 -23.22 -1.93
N PHE A 207 7.52 -22.41 -2.71
CA PHE A 207 6.15 -22.74 -3.10
C PHE A 207 6.08 -23.97 -4.01
N ILE A 208 6.92 -24.03 -5.05
CA ILE A 208 6.95 -25.17 -6.00
C ILE A 208 7.32 -26.48 -5.28
N ASP A 209 8.32 -26.45 -4.41
CA ASP A 209 8.78 -27.60 -3.64
C ASP A 209 7.82 -27.97 -2.47
N ASP A 210 6.73 -27.26 -2.30
CA ASP A 210 5.76 -27.37 -1.18
C ASP A 210 6.39 -27.23 0.21
N VAL A 211 7.47 -26.47 0.33
CA VAL A 211 8.20 -26.22 1.58
C VAL A 211 7.83 -24.83 2.12
N LEU A 212 7.34 -24.79 3.35
CA LEU A 212 7.02 -23.53 3.98
C LEU A 212 8.26 -22.90 4.62
N PRO A 213 8.67 -21.67 4.22
CA PRO A 213 9.83 -20.99 4.82
C PRO A 213 9.71 -20.83 6.34
N VAL A 214 10.83 -20.84 7.05
CA VAL A 214 10.87 -20.57 8.50
C VAL A 214 10.30 -19.19 8.82
N ARG A 215 9.58 -19.04 9.95
CA ARG A 215 9.13 -17.73 10.42
C ARG A 215 10.34 -16.83 10.68
N PRO A 216 10.42 -15.64 10.06
CA PRO A 216 11.52 -14.72 10.29
C PRO A 216 11.41 -13.98 11.65
N TYR A 217 10.25 -14.06 12.31
CA TYR A 217 9.95 -13.34 13.54
C TYR A 217 9.67 -14.32 14.69
N LYS A 218 10.12 -13.96 15.91
CA LYS A 218 10.01 -14.82 17.11
C LYS A 218 8.68 -14.64 17.84
N SER A 219 7.89 -13.63 17.52
CA SER A 219 6.65 -13.29 18.22
C SER A 219 5.56 -12.85 17.25
N ILE A 220 4.33 -13.29 17.51
CA ILE A 220 3.11 -12.82 16.83
C ILE A 220 2.91 -11.31 16.97
N ASN A 221 3.46 -10.72 18.04
CA ASN A 221 3.40 -9.29 18.33
C ASN A 221 4.52 -8.48 17.68
N SER A 222 5.38 -9.09 16.84
CA SER A 222 6.35 -8.32 16.06
C SER A 222 5.62 -7.36 15.10
N LYS A 223 6.21 -6.19 14.86
CA LYS A 223 5.60 -5.12 14.04
C LYS A 223 5.05 -5.63 12.70
N GLN A 224 5.80 -6.52 12.05
CA GLN A 224 5.42 -7.07 10.76
C GLN A 224 4.28 -8.11 10.85
N CYS A 225 4.17 -8.84 11.97
CA CYS A 225 3.11 -9.81 12.19
C CYS A 225 1.80 -9.15 12.63
N VAL A 226 1.86 -8.08 13.43
CA VAL A 226 0.65 -7.37 13.90
C VAL A 226 -0.22 -6.87 12.74
N SER A 227 0.41 -6.39 11.68
CA SER A 227 -0.29 -5.89 10.48
C SER A 227 -0.44 -6.93 9.36
N CYS A 228 -0.11 -8.20 9.62
CA CYS A 228 -0.14 -9.26 8.62
C CYS A 228 -1.52 -9.94 8.58
N ASN A 229 -2.18 -9.94 7.45
CA ASN A 229 -3.49 -10.55 7.27
C ASN A 229 -3.47 -12.09 7.43
N ALA A 230 -2.31 -12.73 7.22
CA ALA A 230 -2.11 -14.16 7.45
C ALA A 230 -1.63 -14.49 8.87
N LYS A 231 -1.65 -13.53 9.80
CA LYS A 231 -1.10 -13.67 11.15
C LYS A 231 -1.68 -14.87 11.89
N ASP A 232 -2.98 -14.94 11.99
CA ASP A 232 -3.67 -15.96 12.80
C ASP A 232 -3.46 -17.36 12.20
N PHE A 233 -3.59 -17.48 10.87
CA PHE A 233 -3.27 -18.72 10.16
C PHE A 233 -1.79 -19.14 10.36
N CYS A 234 -0.86 -18.21 10.21
CA CYS A 234 0.58 -18.47 10.35
C CYS A 234 0.97 -18.92 11.77
N TRP A 235 0.26 -18.47 12.80
CA TRP A 235 0.58 -18.74 14.21
C TRP A 235 -0.34 -19.78 14.85
N ALA A 236 -1.39 -20.26 14.18
CA ALA A 236 -2.31 -21.26 14.68
C ALA A 236 -1.61 -22.60 14.96
N ASP A 237 -0.58 -22.96 14.18
CA ASP A 237 0.20 -24.18 14.36
C ASP A 237 1.65 -23.85 14.80
N PRO A 238 2.03 -24.15 16.05
CA PRO A 238 3.39 -23.95 16.55
C PRO A 238 4.45 -24.74 15.79
N ASP A 239 4.10 -25.86 15.19
CA ASP A 239 5.03 -26.74 14.48
C ASP A 239 5.22 -26.36 13.00
N LEU A 240 4.29 -25.62 12.40
CA LEU A 240 4.46 -25.04 11.06
C LEU A 240 5.68 -24.10 10.92
N GLY A 241 6.31 -23.72 12.02
CA GLY A 241 7.55 -22.93 12.03
C GLY A 241 8.83 -23.72 12.11
N LYS A 242 8.76 -25.03 12.37
CA LYS A 242 9.91 -25.89 12.66
C LYS A 242 10.25 -26.87 11.53
N ARG A 243 9.38 -27.01 10.52
CA ARG A 243 9.64 -27.89 9.39
C ARG A 243 10.51 -27.16 8.37
N ILE A 244 11.77 -27.50 8.34
CA ILE A 244 12.74 -27.22 7.28
C ILE A 244 12.59 -28.31 6.25
#